data_4db53c9f0ba1c5af348a8807ab131e02
#
_entry.id   4db53c9f0ba1c5af348a8807ab131e02
#
_cell.length_a   1.000
_cell.length_b   1.000
_cell.length_c   1.000
_cell.angle_alpha   90.00
_cell.angle_beta   90.00
_cell.angle_gamma   90.00
#
_symmetry.space_group_name_H-M   'P 1'
#
loop_
_entity.id
_entity.type
_entity.pdbx_description
1 polymer ?
#
loop_
_entity_poly.entity_id
_entity_poly.type
_entity_poly.pdbx_seq_one_letter_code
_entity_poly.pdbx_strand_id
1 'polypeptide(L)'
;MRLSAFFFEIVPISGFFIGSQYYDLIIAAFISLLLSLFVMATFYFVEKRISKFQIFAICMSALFTLFAYLFENDQFVKIQPTIFNGFFSSVLLIGILNKKAMMKQFFGSQFFLNDDTWYKLSLRWGLFFLFLTIINEVAWRNLETDDWVFIKVFILTPLIGVFMLAQLPLTLRGRIKVK
;
A
#
# COMPACT_ATOMS: atom_id res chain seq x y z
N MET A 1 -10.78 12.85 -6.08
CA MET A 1 -9.60 11.96 -5.98
C MET A 1 -8.48 12.69 -6.69
N ARG A 2 -7.37 12.96 -6.05
CA ARG A 2 -6.29 13.70 -6.71
C ARG A 2 -5.48 12.69 -7.51
N LEU A 3 -5.18 12.99 -8.77
CA LEU A 3 -4.31 12.21 -9.64
C LEU A 3 -2.95 11.87 -8.97
N SER A 4 -2.55 12.70 -7.99
CA SER A 4 -1.35 12.52 -7.19
C SER A 4 -1.25 11.14 -6.52
N ALA A 5 -2.34 10.62 -5.92
CA ALA A 5 -2.32 9.31 -5.26
C ALA A 5 -2.05 8.15 -6.24
N PHE A 6 -2.55 8.28 -7.47
CA PHE A 6 -2.34 7.30 -8.53
C PHE A 6 -0.86 7.25 -8.99
N PHE A 7 -0.23 8.42 -9.17
CA PHE A 7 1.18 8.47 -9.54
C PHE A 7 2.09 7.95 -8.43
N PHE A 8 1.67 8.08 -7.16
CA PHE A 8 2.44 7.59 -6.02
C PHE A 8 2.58 6.06 -6.03
N GLU A 9 1.61 5.34 -6.56
CA GLU A 9 1.64 3.88 -6.66
C GLU A 9 2.24 3.40 -7.98
N ILE A 10 1.89 4.03 -9.11
CA ILE A 10 2.29 3.56 -10.43
C ILE A 10 3.76 3.76 -10.72
N VAL A 11 4.34 4.92 -10.39
CA VAL A 11 5.74 5.21 -10.71
C VAL A 11 6.71 4.21 -10.03
N PRO A 12 6.62 3.96 -8.71
CA PRO A 12 7.49 2.99 -8.07
C PRO A 12 7.27 1.55 -8.54
N ILE A 13 6.03 1.13 -8.77
CA ILE A 13 5.75 -0.24 -9.22
C ILE A 13 6.21 -0.48 -10.66
N SER A 14 6.11 0.54 -11.53
CA SER A 14 6.67 0.47 -12.88
C SER A 14 8.19 0.36 -12.86
N GLY A 15 8.84 1.14 -11.99
CA GLY A 15 10.29 1.04 -11.80
C GLY A 15 10.72 -0.31 -11.22
N PHE A 16 9.93 -0.87 -10.30
CA PHE A 16 10.14 -2.22 -9.78
C PHE A 16 10.05 -3.26 -10.89
N PHE A 17 8.99 -3.21 -11.71
CA PHE A 17 8.80 -4.14 -12.82
C PHE A 17 9.92 -4.04 -13.85
N ILE A 18 10.21 -2.84 -14.32
CA ILE A 18 11.30 -2.63 -15.30
C ILE A 18 12.64 -3.10 -14.71
N GLY A 19 12.92 -2.74 -13.46
CA GLY A 19 14.13 -3.16 -12.77
C GLY A 19 14.26 -4.69 -12.68
N SER A 20 13.18 -5.40 -12.39
CA SER A 20 13.17 -6.86 -12.29
C SER A 20 13.37 -7.59 -13.63
N GLN A 21 13.19 -6.90 -14.77
CA GLN A 21 13.47 -7.50 -16.10
C GLN A 21 14.95 -7.46 -16.48
N TYR A 22 15.73 -6.54 -15.89
CA TYR A 22 17.12 -6.32 -16.27
C TYR A 22 18.10 -6.62 -15.13
N TYR A 23 17.62 -6.67 -13.89
CA TYR A 23 18.44 -6.85 -12.69
C TYR A 23 17.78 -7.85 -11.75
N ASP A 24 18.49 -8.23 -10.69
CA ASP A 24 17.91 -9.03 -9.61
C ASP A 24 16.80 -8.28 -8.84
N LEU A 25 16.03 -9.04 -8.07
CA LEU A 25 14.87 -8.52 -7.35
C LEU A 25 15.25 -7.48 -6.27
N ILE A 26 16.46 -7.58 -5.72
CA ILE A 26 16.96 -6.65 -4.68
C ILE A 26 17.24 -5.28 -5.32
N ILE A 27 17.89 -5.26 -6.48
CA ILE A 27 18.14 -4.01 -7.23
C ILE A 27 16.82 -3.40 -7.69
N ALA A 28 15.87 -4.21 -8.17
CA ALA A 28 14.54 -3.73 -8.53
C ALA A 28 13.80 -3.09 -7.34
N ALA A 29 13.95 -3.65 -6.14
CA ALA A 29 13.40 -3.07 -4.91
C ALA A 29 14.07 -1.72 -4.55
N PHE A 30 15.38 -1.58 -4.72
CA PHE A 30 16.09 -0.30 -4.56
C PHE A 30 15.60 0.76 -5.55
N ILE A 31 15.43 0.42 -6.82
CA ILE A 31 14.90 1.33 -7.85
C ILE A 31 13.50 1.81 -7.44
N SER A 32 12.63 0.89 -7.03
CA SER A 32 11.28 1.22 -6.55
C SER A 32 11.29 2.12 -5.33
N LEU A 33 12.18 1.86 -4.37
CA LEU A 33 12.34 2.68 -3.16
C LEU A 33 12.79 4.11 -3.50
N LEU A 34 13.79 4.27 -4.37
CA LEU A 34 14.27 5.58 -4.81
C LEU A 34 13.18 6.37 -5.53
N LEU A 35 12.42 5.71 -6.40
CA LEU A 35 11.28 6.33 -7.07
C LEU A 35 10.17 6.72 -6.08
N SER A 36 9.90 5.90 -5.07
CA SER A 36 8.94 6.21 -4.00
C SER A 36 9.35 7.45 -3.21
N LEU A 37 10.64 7.57 -2.88
CA LEU A 37 11.20 8.75 -2.21
C LEU A 37 11.12 10.00 -3.09
N PHE A 38 11.44 9.87 -4.37
CA PHE A 38 11.36 10.96 -5.34
C PHE A 38 9.91 11.46 -5.49
N VAL A 39 8.96 10.55 -5.67
CA VAL A 39 7.53 10.89 -5.78
C VAL A 39 7.03 11.53 -4.48
N MET A 40 7.41 10.99 -3.31
CA MET A 40 7.05 11.59 -2.01
C MET A 40 7.60 13.01 -1.87
N ALA A 41 8.86 13.24 -2.23
CA ALA A 41 9.48 14.55 -2.20
C ALA A 41 8.74 15.54 -3.13
N THR A 42 8.44 15.12 -4.36
CA THR A 42 7.69 15.94 -5.34
C THR A 42 6.34 16.35 -4.77
N PHE A 43 5.57 15.43 -4.18
CA PHE A 43 4.28 15.77 -3.57
C PHE A 43 4.39 16.64 -2.33
N TYR A 44 5.43 16.46 -1.53
CA TYR A 44 5.67 17.36 -0.41
C TYR A 44 5.88 18.80 -0.88
N PHE A 45 6.64 19.02 -1.95
CA PHE A 45 6.85 20.38 -2.49
C PHE A 45 5.57 20.98 -3.09
N VAL A 46 4.73 20.15 -3.74
CA VAL A 46 3.48 20.59 -4.41
C VAL A 46 2.32 20.75 -3.41
N GLU A 47 2.08 19.75 -2.56
CA GLU A 47 0.90 19.71 -1.68
C GLU A 47 1.20 20.14 -0.24
N LYS A 48 2.46 20.24 0.16
CA LYS A 48 2.92 20.54 1.54
C LYS A 48 2.35 19.57 2.59
N ARG A 49 1.98 18.37 2.19
CA ARG A 49 1.37 17.33 3.05
C ARG A 49 1.90 15.96 2.71
N ILE A 50 2.26 15.20 3.74
CA ILE A 50 2.62 13.78 3.65
C ILE A 50 1.66 13.01 4.56
N SER A 51 1.13 11.87 4.10
CA SER A 51 0.32 11.01 4.96
C SER A 51 1.22 10.14 5.84
N LYS A 52 0.76 9.86 7.07
CA LYS A 52 1.44 8.91 7.96
C LYS A 52 1.57 7.52 7.33
N PHE A 53 0.57 7.14 6.52
CA PHE A 53 0.58 5.91 5.77
C PHE A 53 1.73 5.83 4.77
N GLN A 54 1.98 6.90 4.00
CA GLN A 54 3.08 6.97 3.03
C GLN A 54 4.45 6.88 3.70
N ILE A 55 4.65 7.59 4.82
CA ILE A 55 5.89 7.51 5.60
C ILE A 55 6.12 6.06 6.05
N PHE A 56 5.09 5.44 6.65
CA PHE A 56 5.19 4.06 7.11
C PHE A 56 5.50 3.09 5.96
N ALA A 57 4.84 3.24 4.81
CA ALA A 57 5.07 2.40 3.63
C ALA A 57 6.52 2.49 3.13
N ILE A 58 7.08 3.70 3.06
CA ILE A 58 8.48 3.90 2.64
C ILE A 58 9.45 3.36 3.68
N CYS A 59 9.21 3.59 4.97
CA CYS A 59 10.06 3.03 6.03
C CYS A 59 10.07 1.49 5.99
N MET A 60 8.91 0.87 5.80
CA MET A 60 8.83 -0.59 5.64
C MET A 60 9.56 -1.06 4.38
N SER A 61 9.37 -0.37 3.25
CA SER A 61 10.08 -0.71 2.02
C SER A 61 11.61 -0.59 2.20
N ALA A 62 12.09 0.48 2.80
CA ALA A 62 13.51 0.68 3.07
C ALA A 62 14.08 -0.41 3.99
N LEU A 63 13.35 -0.77 5.07
CA LEU A 63 13.77 -1.80 6.01
C LEU A 63 13.91 -3.17 5.32
N PHE A 64 12.90 -3.59 4.58
CA PHE A 64 12.93 -4.90 3.90
C PHE A 64 13.92 -4.95 2.74
N THR A 65 14.07 -3.86 1.99
CA THR A 65 15.10 -3.76 0.95
C THR A 65 16.51 -3.81 1.54
N LEU A 66 16.72 -3.13 2.68
CA LEU A 66 17.99 -3.20 3.41
C LEU A 66 18.27 -4.62 3.91
N PHE A 67 17.29 -5.31 4.48
CA PHE A 67 17.46 -6.70 4.91
C PHE A 67 17.75 -7.63 3.74
N ALA A 68 17.04 -7.45 2.61
CA ALA A 68 17.32 -8.21 1.41
C ALA A 68 18.77 -8.04 0.94
N TYR A 69 19.28 -6.82 0.98
CA TYR A 69 20.67 -6.52 0.61
C TYR A 69 21.68 -7.10 1.62
N LEU A 70 21.49 -6.88 2.92
CA LEU A 70 22.44 -7.32 3.96
C LEU A 70 22.53 -8.85 4.08
N PHE A 71 21.42 -9.55 3.85
CA PHE A 71 21.36 -11.01 3.95
C PHE A 71 21.43 -11.69 2.57
N GLU A 72 21.62 -10.92 1.49
CA GLU A 72 21.67 -11.43 0.10
C GLU A 72 20.48 -12.36 -0.23
N ASN A 73 19.29 -12.01 0.29
CA ASN A 73 18.11 -12.87 0.21
C ASN A 73 16.88 -12.08 -0.27
N ASP A 74 16.42 -12.41 -1.49
CA ASP A 74 15.27 -11.77 -2.14
C ASP A 74 13.92 -12.07 -1.46
N GLN A 75 13.86 -13.09 -0.59
CA GLN A 75 12.64 -13.41 0.16
C GLN A 75 12.17 -12.23 1.02
N PHE A 76 13.07 -11.37 1.50
CA PHE A 76 12.69 -10.16 2.22
C PHE A 76 11.87 -9.20 1.34
N VAL A 77 12.15 -9.12 0.05
CA VAL A 77 11.34 -8.33 -0.90
C VAL A 77 9.96 -8.97 -1.11
N LYS A 78 9.90 -10.30 -1.19
CA LYS A 78 8.67 -11.05 -1.45
C LYS A 78 7.73 -11.09 -0.23
N ILE A 79 8.27 -11.15 0.99
CA ILE A 79 7.47 -11.19 2.23
C ILE A 79 7.00 -9.79 2.66
N GLN A 80 7.65 -8.73 2.22
CA GLN A 80 7.30 -7.35 2.58
C GLN A 80 5.80 -7.03 2.41
N PRO A 81 5.13 -7.36 1.27
CA PRO A 81 3.69 -7.12 1.13
C PRO A 81 2.84 -7.91 2.13
N THR A 82 3.23 -9.14 2.48
CA THR A 82 2.55 -9.94 3.52
C THR A 82 2.58 -9.22 4.86
N ILE A 83 3.75 -8.79 5.31
CA ILE A 83 3.92 -8.11 6.61
C ILE A 83 3.19 -6.77 6.61
N PHE A 84 3.33 -5.97 5.55
CA PHE A 84 2.67 -4.68 5.42
C PHE A 84 1.14 -4.80 5.45
N ASN A 85 0.57 -5.62 4.58
CA ASN A 85 -0.88 -5.82 4.50
C ASN A 85 -1.42 -6.49 5.77
N GLY A 86 -0.72 -7.49 6.31
CA GLY A 86 -1.08 -8.17 7.55
C GLY A 86 -1.11 -7.23 8.75
N PHE A 87 -0.14 -6.32 8.86
CA PHE A 87 -0.12 -5.29 9.90
C PHE A 87 -1.34 -4.37 9.80
N PHE A 88 -1.62 -3.80 8.62
CA PHE A 88 -2.77 -2.92 8.43
C PHE A 88 -4.11 -3.66 8.61
N SER A 89 -4.22 -4.87 8.10
CA SER A 89 -5.39 -5.72 8.35
C SER A 89 -5.64 -5.90 9.84
N SER A 90 -4.60 -6.29 10.59
CA SER A 90 -4.69 -6.51 12.04
C SER A 90 -5.11 -5.23 12.77
N VAL A 91 -4.48 -4.11 12.49
CA VAL A 91 -4.80 -2.81 13.11
C VAL A 91 -6.26 -2.42 12.84
N LEU A 92 -6.72 -2.55 11.60
CA LEU A 92 -8.08 -2.18 11.20
C LEU A 92 -9.13 -3.12 11.81
N LEU A 93 -8.92 -4.44 11.73
CA LEU A 93 -9.89 -5.43 12.24
C LEU A 93 -9.95 -5.47 13.76
N ILE A 94 -8.81 -5.40 14.46
CA ILE A 94 -8.78 -5.27 15.93
C ILE A 94 -9.46 -3.95 16.35
N GLY A 95 -9.25 -2.87 15.58
CA GLY A 95 -9.97 -1.62 15.79
C GLY A 95 -11.47 -1.78 15.71
N ILE A 96 -11.98 -2.51 14.71
CA ILE A 96 -13.42 -2.82 14.56
C ILE A 96 -13.95 -3.62 15.75
N LEU A 97 -13.22 -4.64 16.21
CA LEU A 97 -13.60 -5.43 17.40
C LEU A 97 -13.71 -4.53 18.65
N ASN A 98 -12.87 -3.52 18.75
CA ASN A 98 -12.89 -2.52 19.83
C ASN A 98 -13.79 -1.30 19.54
N LYS A 99 -14.68 -1.38 18.54
CA LYS A 99 -15.61 -0.32 18.13
C LYS A 99 -14.90 1.00 17.75
N LYS A 100 -13.67 0.92 17.24
CA LYS A 100 -12.85 2.07 16.80
C LYS A 100 -12.62 2.01 15.31
N ALA A 101 -12.96 3.10 14.60
CA ALA A 101 -12.70 3.24 13.16
C ALA A 101 -11.24 3.69 12.91
N MET A 102 -10.30 2.75 12.85
CA MET A 102 -8.86 3.05 12.73
C MET A 102 -8.49 3.76 11.42
N MET A 103 -9.23 3.59 10.34
CA MET A 103 -9.03 4.37 9.09
C MET A 103 -9.08 5.88 9.34
N LYS A 104 -9.90 6.35 10.28
CA LYS A 104 -9.98 7.75 10.68
C LYS A 104 -8.66 8.27 11.26
N GLN A 105 -7.91 7.43 11.96
CA GLN A 105 -6.61 7.77 12.54
C GLN A 105 -5.56 8.03 11.45
N PHE A 106 -5.60 7.28 10.36
CA PHE A 106 -4.63 7.40 9.26
C PHE A 106 -4.99 8.50 8.27
N PHE A 107 -6.28 8.68 7.97
CA PHE A 107 -6.76 9.54 6.88
C PHE A 107 -7.71 10.66 7.30
N GLY A 108 -8.02 10.79 8.59
CA GLY A 108 -8.95 11.80 9.11
C GLY A 108 -8.51 13.25 8.89
N SER A 109 -7.21 13.50 8.68
CA SER A 109 -6.70 14.83 8.28
C SER A 109 -6.93 15.17 6.81
N GLN A 110 -7.22 14.16 5.98
CA GLN A 110 -7.38 14.32 4.52
C GLN A 110 -8.86 14.32 4.09
N PHE A 111 -9.71 13.60 4.84
CA PHE A 111 -11.12 13.41 4.52
C PHE A 111 -11.99 13.70 5.74
N PHE A 112 -13.05 14.46 5.54
CA PHE A 112 -14.07 14.74 6.55
C PHE A 112 -15.29 13.87 6.27
N LEU A 113 -15.39 12.73 6.98
CA LEU A 113 -16.45 11.75 6.82
C LEU A 113 -17.15 11.51 8.17
N ASN A 114 -18.42 11.09 8.11
CA ASN A 114 -19.16 10.66 9.30
C ASN A 114 -18.58 9.36 9.89
N ASP A 115 -18.86 9.09 11.18
CA ASP A 115 -18.26 7.96 11.90
C ASP A 115 -18.72 6.60 11.36
N ASP A 116 -19.96 6.48 10.89
CA ASP A 116 -20.46 5.26 10.25
C ASP A 116 -19.66 4.91 8.97
N THR A 117 -19.38 5.93 8.16
CA THR A 117 -18.56 5.76 6.95
C THR A 117 -17.13 5.33 7.29
N TRP A 118 -16.51 5.96 8.30
CA TRP A 118 -15.19 5.55 8.77
C TRP A 118 -15.15 4.11 9.26
N TYR A 119 -16.20 3.68 9.97
CA TYR A 119 -16.31 2.32 10.46
C TYR A 119 -16.43 1.31 9.31
N LYS A 120 -17.30 1.58 8.33
CA LYS A 120 -17.47 0.75 7.13
C LYS A 120 -16.19 0.69 6.29
N LEU A 121 -15.47 1.80 6.11
CA LEU A 121 -14.20 1.84 5.41
C LEU A 121 -13.14 1.02 6.16
N SER A 122 -13.07 1.15 7.50
CA SER A 122 -12.11 0.37 8.30
C SER A 122 -12.34 -1.14 8.14
N LEU A 123 -13.60 -1.59 8.17
CA LEU A 123 -13.94 -3.00 7.98
C LEU A 123 -13.57 -3.48 6.56
N ARG A 124 -14.00 -2.75 5.52
CA ARG A 124 -13.75 -3.15 4.13
C ARG A 124 -12.26 -3.20 3.81
N TRP A 125 -11.50 -2.16 4.17
CA TRP A 125 -10.06 -2.15 3.97
C TRP A 125 -9.34 -3.20 4.82
N GLY A 126 -9.78 -3.45 6.05
CA GLY A 126 -9.22 -4.50 6.90
C GLY A 126 -9.35 -5.88 6.28
N LEU A 127 -10.54 -6.23 5.75
CA LEU A 127 -10.79 -7.49 5.06
C LEU A 127 -10.02 -7.58 3.73
N PHE A 128 -9.92 -6.47 3.00
CA PHE A 128 -9.17 -6.44 1.74
C PHE A 128 -7.66 -6.61 1.97
N PHE A 129 -7.10 -5.98 2.97
CA PHE A 129 -5.69 -6.19 3.35
C PHE A 129 -5.44 -7.63 3.83
N LEU A 130 -6.39 -8.24 4.54
CA LEU A 130 -6.30 -9.67 4.88
C LEU A 130 -6.24 -10.55 3.63
N PHE A 131 -7.11 -10.29 2.68
CA PHE A 131 -7.11 -10.98 1.39
C PHE A 131 -5.77 -10.81 0.67
N LEU A 132 -5.23 -9.58 0.57
CA LEU A 132 -3.94 -9.33 -0.05
C LEU A 132 -2.79 -10.04 0.68
N THR A 133 -2.85 -10.11 2.01
CA THR A 133 -1.88 -10.85 2.83
C THR A 133 -1.85 -12.33 2.44
N ILE A 134 -3.03 -12.96 2.39
CA ILE A 134 -3.16 -14.39 2.07
C ILE A 134 -2.68 -14.66 0.64
N ILE A 135 -3.13 -13.86 -0.33
CA ILE A 135 -2.74 -14.03 -1.73
C ILE A 135 -1.23 -13.87 -1.91
N ASN A 136 -0.62 -12.83 -1.32
CA ASN A 136 0.82 -12.65 -1.44
C ASN A 136 1.57 -13.81 -0.78
N GLU A 137 1.13 -14.28 0.40
CA GLU A 137 1.77 -15.40 1.12
C GLU A 137 1.73 -16.69 0.30
N VAL A 138 0.61 -16.99 -0.33
CA VAL A 138 0.48 -18.14 -1.22
C VAL A 138 1.34 -17.96 -2.47
N ALA A 139 1.32 -16.79 -3.07
CA ALA A 139 2.04 -16.52 -4.32
C ALA A 139 3.55 -16.66 -4.15
N TRP A 140 4.16 -15.97 -3.18
CA TRP A 140 5.63 -15.99 -3.04
C TRP A 140 6.19 -17.34 -2.58
N ARG A 141 5.38 -18.19 -1.94
CA ARG A 141 5.79 -19.54 -1.51
C ARG A 141 5.69 -20.59 -2.60
N ASN A 142 4.83 -20.40 -3.58
CA ASN A 142 4.50 -21.45 -4.56
C ASN A 142 4.87 -21.09 -5.99
N LEU A 143 5.23 -19.85 -6.28
CA LEU A 143 5.52 -19.39 -7.63
C LEU A 143 6.99 -19.03 -7.80
N GLU A 144 7.47 -19.13 -9.01
CA GLU A 144 8.76 -18.58 -9.42
C GLU A 144 8.77 -17.05 -9.27
N THR A 145 9.97 -16.46 -9.19
CA THR A 145 10.11 -15.01 -8.97
C THR A 145 9.41 -14.18 -10.03
N ASP A 146 9.53 -14.55 -11.29
CA ASP A 146 8.94 -13.82 -12.42
C ASP A 146 7.41 -13.86 -12.39
N ASP A 147 6.83 -15.01 -12.08
CA ASP A 147 5.38 -15.18 -11.91
C ASP A 147 4.85 -14.36 -10.73
N TRP A 148 5.59 -14.36 -9.61
CA TRP A 148 5.24 -13.54 -8.46
C TRP A 148 5.28 -12.05 -8.80
N VAL A 149 6.31 -11.58 -9.52
CA VAL A 149 6.40 -10.19 -10.00
C VAL A 149 5.22 -9.86 -10.92
N PHE A 150 4.89 -10.75 -11.86
CA PHE A 150 3.76 -10.58 -12.76
C PHE A 150 2.45 -10.42 -11.99
N ILE A 151 2.16 -11.32 -11.05
CA ILE A 151 0.94 -11.25 -10.23
C ILE A 151 0.90 -9.95 -9.42
N LYS A 152 2.01 -9.57 -8.77
CA LYS A 152 2.10 -8.34 -7.99
C LYS A 152 1.79 -7.11 -8.82
N VAL A 153 2.37 -7.00 -10.01
CA VAL A 153 2.28 -5.81 -10.86
C VAL A 153 0.98 -5.77 -11.64
N PHE A 154 0.61 -6.85 -12.32
CA PHE A 154 -0.48 -6.85 -13.30
C PHE A 154 -1.81 -7.35 -12.74
N ILE A 155 -1.83 -8.01 -11.60
CA ILE A 155 -3.07 -8.51 -10.97
C ILE A 155 -3.37 -7.74 -9.69
N LEU A 156 -2.46 -7.77 -8.70
CA LEU A 156 -2.76 -7.17 -7.39
C LEU A 156 -2.79 -5.65 -7.43
N THR A 157 -1.88 -5.00 -8.16
CA THR A 157 -1.87 -3.53 -8.25
C THR A 157 -3.14 -2.96 -8.91
N PRO A 158 -3.60 -3.45 -10.08
CA PRO A 158 -4.89 -3.03 -10.63
C PRO A 158 -6.07 -3.37 -9.72
N LEU A 159 -6.05 -4.52 -9.04
CA LEU A 159 -7.09 -4.93 -8.11
C LEU A 159 -7.22 -3.95 -6.93
N ILE A 160 -6.11 -3.46 -6.39
CA ILE A 160 -6.09 -2.40 -5.36
C ILE A 160 -6.74 -1.13 -5.91
N GLY A 161 -6.40 -0.73 -7.14
CA GLY A 161 -7.01 0.42 -7.81
C GLY A 161 -8.52 0.28 -7.98
N VAL A 162 -8.99 -0.87 -8.46
CA VAL A 162 -10.42 -1.17 -8.61
C VAL A 162 -11.13 -1.16 -7.25
N PHE A 163 -10.54 -1.79 -6.23
CA PHE A 163 -11.10 -1.80 -4.87
C PHE A 163 -11.20 -0.37 -4.31
N MET A 164 -10.17 0.45 -4.49
CA MET A 164 -10.16 1.86 -4.07
C MET A 164 -11.29 2.65 -4.76
N LEU A 165 -11.47 2.47 -6.07
CA LEU A 165 -12.55 3.10 -6.83
C LEU A 165 -13.93 2.65 -6.32
N ALA A 166 -14.10 1.38 -5.98
CA ALA A 166 -15.34 0.84 -5.43
C ALA A 166 -15.71 1.44 -4.06
N GLN A 167 -14.77 2.07 -3.32
CA GLN A 167 -15.06 2.78 -2.09
C GLN A 167 -15.54 4.24 -2.32
N LEU A 168 -15.41 4.79 -3.53
CA LEU A 168 -15.80 6.18 -3.82
C LEU A 168 -17.27 6.48 -3.50
N PRO A 169 -18.27 5.65 -3.90
CA PRO A 169 -19.67 5.94 -3.59
C PRO A 169 -19.92 6.05 -2.08
N LEU A 170 -19.32 5.17 -1.28
CA LEU A 170 -19.42 5.20 0.18
C LEU A 170 -18.76 6.47 0.74
N THR A 171 -17.58 6.81 0.27
CA THR A 171 -16.83 7.99 0.71
C THR A 171 -17.55 9.29 0.35
N LEU A 172 -18.12 9.38 -0.87
CA LEU A 172 -18.84 10.58 -1.32
C LEU A 172 -20.14 10.80 -0.53
N ARG A 173 -20.90 9.73 -0.24
CA ARG A 173 -22.14 9.80 0.55
C ARG A 173 -21.87 10.14 2.02
N GLY A 174 -20.73 9.73 2.55
CA GLY A 174 -20.34 9.98 3.95
C GLY A 174 -19.68 11.32 4.22
N ARG A 175 -19.47 12.17 3.20
CA ARG A 175 -18.82 13.48 3.38
C ARG A 175 -19.62 14.40 4.28
N ILE A 176 -18.91 15.03 5.23
CA ILE A 176 -19.44 16.10 6.09
C ILE A 176 -18.94 17.44 5.54
N LYS A 177 -19.84 18.42 5.39
CA LYS A 177 -19.45 19.79 5.09
C LYS A 177 -18.76 20.38 6.31
N VAL A 178 -17.48 20.68 6.19
CA VAL A 178 -16.77 21.50 7.19
C VAL A 178 -17.23 22.94 6.97
N LYS A 179 -17.90 23.52 7.98
CA LYS A 179 -18.23 24.94 7.98
C LYS A 179 -16.98 25.76 8.19
#